data_cd8101bd9f734785b103ce404f4de3ab
#
_entry.id   cd8101bd9f734785b103ce404f4de3ab
#
_cell.length_a   1.000
_cell.length_b   1.000
_cell.length_c   1.000
_cell.angle_alpha   90.00
_cell.angle_beta   90.00
_cell.angle_gamma   90.00
#
_symmetry.space_group_name_H-M   'P 1'
#
loop_
_entity.id
_entity.type
_entity.pdbx_description
1 polymer ?
#
loop_
_entity_poly.entity_id
_entity_poly.type
_entity_poly.pdbx_seq_one_letter_code
_entity_poly.pdbx_strand_id
1 'polypeptide(L)'
;MGASFFIGFLIVVPVLLFFAYLVIRVRYKKAGPDEALIVFGRRKVFGKKVRSEKGEVEGFRIIRGGGTFVWPAWEQYEVLSLRMMTLEIDMPHVYTVQGIPINVKAVAQVKVQGDIEHIRSAAEGFLGMPVDDIQATIKETVAGHLRGIVGTLTVEELYRDQRRFQEKVREEAHVDLEGMGFEFRSFVFRAIQDDQGYLNALGQPKIQEALKNARIATAGADRDAKIEEEQARQQKEQKRIGVDTEIAEADKALSLKVAAIKKEVDVADAQAVKAGEMELKVCLLYTSDAADDASSV
;
A
#
# COMPACT_ATOMS: atom_id res chain seq x y z
N MET A 1 -69.60 -59.12 5.14
CA MET A 1 -69.42 -57.71 5.55
C MET A 1 -67.97 -57.36 5.98
N GLY A 2 -67.05 -58.27 6.33
CA GLY A 2 -65.65 -57.98 6.78
C GLY A 2 -64.67 -57.57 5.67
N ALA A 3 -64.76 -58.13 4.45
CA ALA A 3 -63.78 -57.91 3.41
C ALA A 3 -63.84 -56.49 2.80
N SER A 4 -64.99 -55.85 2.71
CA SER A 4 -65.19 -54.51 2.20
C SER A 4 -64.62 -53.45 3.18
N PHE A 5 -64.71 -53.71 4.47
CA PHE A 5 -64.11 -52.87 5.51
C PHE A 5 -62.56 -52.94 5.47
N PHE A 6 -61.97 -54.11 5.23
CA PHE A 6 -60.50 -54.29 5.14
C PHE A 6 -59.92 -53.61 3.90
N ILE A 7 -60.56 -53.64 2.75
CA ILE A 7 -60.17 -53.02 1.49
C ILE A 7 -60.26 -51.50 1.65
N GLY A 8 -61.29 -50.96 2.25
CA GLY A 8 -61.38 -49.50 2.54
C GLY A 8 -60.26 -49.00 3.48
N PHE A 9 -59.98 -49.75 4.54
CA PHE A 9 -58.92 -49.41 5.47
C PHE A 9 -57.54 -49.46 4.80
N LEU A 10 -57.30 -50.42 3.93
CA LEU A 10 -56.00 -50.56 3.19
C LEU A 10 -55.72 -49.40 2.23
N ILE A 11 -56.74 -48.72 1.71
CA ILE A 11 -56.61 -47.58 0.78
C ILE A 11 -56.64 -46.26 1.54
N VAL A 12 -57.51 -46.12 2.52
CA VAL A 12 -57.66 -44.84 3.27
C VAL A 12 -56.42 -44.50 4.12
N VAL A 13 -55.78 -45.49 4.75
CA VAL A 13 -54.59 -45.27 5.59
C VAL A 13 -53.38 -44.71 4.80
N PRO A 14 -52.97 -45.30 3.65
CA PRO A 14 -51.87 -44.73 2.88
C PRO A 14 -52.20 -43.35 2.28
N VAL A 15 -53.43 -43.07 1.92
CA VAL A 15 -53.89 -41.76 1.46
C VAL A 15 -53.78 -40.72 2.58
N LEU A 16 -54.20 -41.04 3.79
CA LEU A 16 -54.07 -40.19 4.96
C LEU A 16 -52.57 -39.95 5.33
N LEU A 17 -51.76 -40.99 5.28
CA LEU A 17 -50.32 -40.88 5.51
C LEU A 17 -49.63 -40.00 4.44
N PHE A 18 -49.99 -40.17 3.19
CA PHE A 18 -49.48 -39.33 2.09
C PHE A 18 -49.89 -37.86 2.28
N PHE A 19 -51.13 -37.60 2.66
CA PHE A 19 -51.61 -36.25 2.93
C PHE A 19 -50.91 -35.63 4.14
N ALA A 20 -50.74 -36.41 5.22
CA ALA A 20 -49.99 -36.01 6.41
C ALA A 20 -48.51 -35.70 6.05
N TYR A 21 -47.86 -36.54 5.22
CA TYR A 21 -46.52 -36.30 4.72
C TYR A 21 -46.43 -35.00 3.89
N LEU A 22 -47.39 -34.76 3.01
CA LEU A 22 -47.46 -33.54 2.21
C LEU A 22 -47.59 -32.29 3.09
N VAL A 23 -48.48 -32.34 4.10
CA VAL A 23 -48.66 -31.26 5.07
C VAL A 23 -47.37 -30.99 5.84
N ILE A 24 -46.70 -32.03 6.34
CA ILE A 24 -45.42 -31.88 7.08
C ILE A 24 -44.39 -31.29 6.16
N ARG A 25 -44.23 -31.77 4.93
CA ARG A 25 -43.23 -31.28 3.98
C ARG A 25 -43.40 -29.82 3.61
N VAL A 26 -44.63 -29.36 3.41
CA VAL A 26 -44.93 -27.96 3.06
C VAL A 26 -44.74 -27.01 4.26
N ARG A 27 -44.99 -27.53 5.47
CA ARG A 27 -45.00 -26.73 6.71
C ARG A 27 -43.69 -26.72 7.47
N TYR A 28 -42.75 -27.59 7.13
CA TYR A 28 -41.43 -27.57 7.71
C TYR A 28 -40.56 -26.55 7.00
N LYS A 29 -40.25 -25.44 7.68
CA LYS A 29 -39.37 -24.38 7.18
C LYS A 29 -37.99 -24.50 7.81
N LYS A 30 -36.95 -24.37 6.97
CA LYS A 30 -35.54 -24.40 7.38
C LYS A 30 -34.99 -23.01 7.30
N ALA A 31 -34.27 -22.58 8.33
CA ALA A 31 -33.45 -21.36 8.31
C ALA A 31 -32.07 -21.70 7.78
N GLY A 32 -31.57 -20.94 6.83
CA GLY A 32 -30.19 -20.99 6.38
C GLY A 32 -29.19 -20.57 7.49
N PRO A 33 -27.89 -20.79 7.30
CA PRO A 33 -26.88 -20.38 8.28
C PRO A 33 -26.76 -18.85 8.37
N ASP A 34 -27.15 -18.13 7.37
CA ASP A 34 -27.12 -16.69 7.18
C ASP A 34 -28.50 -16.01 7.28
N GLU A 35 -29.48 -16.75 7.83
CA GLU A 35 -30.86 -16.33 7.98
C GLU A 35 -31.37 -16.63 9.39
N ALA A 36 -32.17 -15.74 9.92
CA ALA A 36 -32.96 -15.99 11.13
C ALA A 36 -34.44 -16.09 10.76
N LEU A 37 -35.05 -17.21 11.13
CA LEU A 37 -36.48 -17.42 10.94
C LEU A 37 -37.20 -16.91 12.19
N ILE A 38 -38.06 -15.92 12.01
CA ILE A 38 -38.85 -15.30 13.09
C ILE A 38 -40.29 -15.76 12.92
N VAL A 39 -40.77 -16.46 13.94
CA VAL A 39 -42.12 -17.00 13.97
C VAL A 39 -42.97 -16.28 15.01
N PHE A 40 -44.06 -15.67 14.59
CA PHE A 40 -44.94 -14.87 15.42
C PHE A 40 -46.38 -15.25 15.23
N GLY A 41 -47.30 -14.76 16.11
CA GLY A 41 -48.75 -14.94 15.98
C GLY A 41 -49.37 -15.96 16.92
N ARG A 42 -48.61 -16.78 17.64
CA ARG A 42 -49.18 -17.77 18.56
C ARG A 42 -49.68 -17.09 19.87
N ARG A 43 -50.92 -16.67 19.86
CA ARG A 43 -51.62 -16.32 21.10
C ARG A 43 -51.79 -17.59 21.93
N LYS A 44 -51.38 -17.57 23.20
CA LYS A 44 -51.43 -18.69 24.17
C LYS A 44 -52.80 -19.36 24.15
N VAL A 45 -52.93 -20.56 23.55
CA VAL A 45 -54.16 -21.39 23.66
C VAL A 45 -54.03 -22.43 24.76
N PHE A 46 -52.81 -22.81 25.21
CA PHE A 46 -52.62 -23.72 26.34
C PHE A 46 -51.40 -23.32 27.17
N GLY A 47 -51.68 -22.99 28.41
CA GLY A 47 -50.85 -22.44 29.46
C GLY A 47 -49.52 -23.13 29.77
N LYS A 48 -48.46 -22.79 29.05
CA LYS A 48 -47.11 -22.81 29.62
C LYS A 48 -46.37 -21.62 29.00
N LYS A 49 -46.19 -20.57 29.84
CA LYS A 49 -45.24 -19.49 29.53
C LYS A 49 -43.90 -20.16 29.33
N VAL A 50 -43.35 -20.14 28.14
CA VAL A 50 -41.90 -20.37 27.99
C VAL A 50 -41.26 -19.14 28.59
N ARG A 51 -40.82 -19.29 29.83
CA ARG A 51 -40.09 -18.28 30.59
C ARG A 51 -38.69 -18.29 29.98
N SER A 52 -38.37 -17.30 29.16
CA SER A 52 -36.98 -16.99 28.94
C SER A 52 -36.37 -16.59 30.29
N GLU A 53 -35.12 -16.88 30.53
CA GLU A 53 -34.43 -16.63 31.82
C GLU A 53 -34.49 -15.18 32.30
N LYS A 54 -34.97 -14.23 31.47
CA LYS A 54 -35.17 -12.79 31.77
C LYS A 54 -36.61 -12.30 31.75
N GLY A 55 -37.58 -13.14 32.06
CA GLY A 55 -38.89 -12.68 32.56
C GLY A 55 -39.85 -11.99 31.59
N GLU A 56 -39.55 -11.74 30.34
CA GLU A 56 -40.40 -11.07 29.37
C GLU A 56 -41.18 -12.05 28.48
N VAL A 57 -42.45 -11.72 28.27
CA VAL A 57 -43.38 -12.49 27.43
C VAL A 57 -43.14 -12.08 25.98
N GLU A 58 -42.27 -12.76 25.29
CA GLU A 58 -41.99 -12.52 23.89
C GLU A 58 -43.13 -12.93 22.97
N GLY A 59 -43.52 -12.01 22.09
CA GLY A 59 -44.58 -12.27 21.09
C GLY A 59 -44.10 -13.12 19.92
N PHE A 60 -42.79 -13.39 19.80
CA PHE A 60 -42.21 -14.12 18.67
C PHE A 60 -41.06 -15.05 19.12
N ARG A 61 -40.75 -16.01 18.24
CA ARG A 61 -39.73 -17.04 18.47
C ARG A 61 -38.66 -16.94 17.37
N ILE A 62 -37.40 -16.82 17.74
CA ILE A 62 -36.27 -16.72 16.83
C ILE A 62 -35.62 -18.10 16.67
N ILE A 63 -35.41 -18.52 15.42
CA ILE A 63 -34.75 -19.79 15.08
C ILE A 63 -33.61 -19.48 14.14
N ARG A 64 -32.38 -19.77 14.59
CA ARG A 64 -31.17 -19.62 13.83
C ARG A 64 -30.53 -20.99 13.57
N GLY A 65 -30.33 -21.31 12.30
CA GLY A 65 -29.73 -22.61 11.92
C GLY A 65 -30.56 -23.79 12.36
N GLY A 66 -31.33 -24.36 11.48
CA GLY A 66 -32.23 -25.48 11.77
C GLY A 66 -33.60 -25.35 11.10
N GLY A 67 -34.54 -26.08 11.56
CA GLY A 67 -35.89 -26.01 10.99
C GLY A 67 -36.98 -26.03 12.05
N THR A 68 -38.08 -25.43 11.77
CA THR A 68 -39.24 -25.42 12.63
C THR A 68 -40.52 -25.73 11.85
N PHE A 69 -41.48 -26.21 12.58
CA PHE A 69 -42.83 -26.43 12.06
C PHE A 69 -43.69 -25.21 12.38
N VAL A 70 -44.26 -24.60 11.33
CA VAL A 70 -45.14 -23.43 11.42
C VAL A 70 -46.59 -23.82 11.19
N TRP A 71 -47.47 -23.54 12.18
CA TRP A 71 -48.89 -23.81 12.09
C TRP A 71 -49.62 -22.74 11.30
N PRO A 72 -50.23 -23.08 10.15
CA PRO A 72 -50.77 -22.09 9.21
C PRO A 72 -51.96 -21.28 9.73
N ALA A 73 -52.67 -21.81 10.72
CA ALA A 73 -53.87 -21.15 11.24
C ALA A 73 -53.55 -20.06 12.29
N TRP A 74 -52.38 -20.15 12.93
CA TRP A 74 -52.07 -19.31 14.12
C TRP A 74 -50.64 -18.74 14.14
N GLU A 75 -49.74 -19.21 13.28
CA GLU A 75 -48.37 -18.76 13.21
C GLU A 75 -48.06 -18.24 11.81
N GLN A 76 -47.39 -17.09 11.78
CA GLN A 76 -46.76 -16.54 10.59
C GLN A 76 -45.24 -16.58 10.81
N TYR A 77 -44.51 -16.61 9.72
CA TYR A 77 -43.03 -16.56 9.77
C TYR A 77 -42.51 -15.53 8.78
N GLU A 78 -41.40 -14.93 9.15
CA GLU A 78 -40.64 -14.02 8.30
C GLU A 78 -39.17 -14.38 8.41
N VAL A 79 -38.41 -14.09 7.36
CA VAL A 79 -36.97 -14.38 7.32
C VAL A 79 -36.20 -13.07 7.40
N LEU A 80 -35.39 -12.94 8.43
CA LEU A 80 -34.44 -11.83 8.56
C LEU A 80 -33.08 -12.27 8.04
N SER A 81 -32.52 -11.54 7.07
CA SER A 81 -31.17 -11.79 6.54
C SER A 81 -30.11 -11.33 7.54
N LEU A 82 -29.19 -12.23 7.88
CA LEU A 82 -28.01 -11.94 8.72
C LEU A 82 -26.76 -11.65 7.87
N ARG A 83 -26.94 -11.53 6.56
CA ARG A 83 -25.83 -11.28 5.62
C ARG A 83 -25.22 -9.92 5.83
N MET A 84 -23.95 -9.82 5.48
CA MET A 84 -23.26 -8.54 5.48
C MET A 84 -23.79 -7.64 4.36
N MET A 85 -24.13 -6.43 4.73
CA MET A 85 -24.58 -5.37 3.82
C MET A 85 -23.47 -4.34 3.66
N THR A 86 -23.24 -3.92 2.43
CA THR A 86 -22.28 -2.87 2.11
C THR A 86 -23.04 -1.60 1.76
N LEU A 87 -22.80 -0.55 2.51
CA LEU A 87 -23.46 0.74 2.38
C LEU A 87 -22.49 1.74 1.76
N GLU A 88 -22.83 2.28 0.62
CA GLU A 88 -22.10 3.39 0.02
C GLU A 88 -22.71 4.70 0.52
N ILE A 89 -21.91 5.45 1.26
CA ILE A 89 -22.31 6.73 1.87
C ILE A 89 -21.65 7.83 1.05
N ASP A 90 -22.46 8.63 0.41
CA ASP A 90 -22.03 9.81 -0.34
C ASP A 90 -22.67 11.04 0.28
N MET A 91 -21.88 11.92 0.82
CA MET A 91 -22.32 13.12 1.50
C MET A 91 -21.71 14.36 0.82
N PRO A 92 -22.43 14.98 -0.06
CA PRO A 92 -22.00 16.25 -0.66
C PRO A 92 -22.21 17.40 0.31
N HIS A 93 -21.34 18.39 0.21
CA HIS A 93 -21.45 19.69 0.89
C HIS A 93 -21.60 19.63 2.42
N VAL A 94 -20.80 18.80 3.07
CA VAL A 94 -20.75 18.76 4.54
C VAL A 94 -19.77 19.83 5.03
N TYR A 95 -20.21 20.66 5.96
CA TYR A 95 -19.38 21.73 6.50
C TYR A 95 -18.51 21.24 7.65
N THR A 96 -17.23 21.57 7.60
CA THR A 96 -16.27 21.37 8.70
C THR A 96 -16.44 22.47 9.77
N VAL A 97 -15.73 22.32 10.90
CA VAL A 97 -15.71 23.36 11.97
C VAL A 97 -15.27 24.73 11.44
N GLN A 98 -14.49 24.77 10.37
CA GLN A 98 -14.02 26.01 9.72
C GLN A 98 -15.04 26.58 8.72
N GLY A 99 -16.19 25.94 8.53
CA GLY A 99 -17.20 26.33 7.54
C GLY A 99 -16.82 26.02 6.09
N ILE A 100 -15.85 25.14 5.88
CA ILE A 100 -15.43 24.71 4.53
C ILE A 100 -16.29 23.54 4.10
N PRO A 101 -17.01 23.63 2.96
CA PRO A 101 -17.80 22.52 2.44
C PRO A 101 -16.88 21.45 1.82
N ILE A 102 -17.07 20.21 2.22
CA ILE A 102 -16.36 19.06 1.69
C ILE A 102 -17.34 17.98 1.25
N ASN A 103 -16.94 17.21 0.27
CA ASN A 103 -17.66 16.02 -0.20
C ASN A 103 -16.96 14.79 0.38
N VAL A 104 -17.68 14.01 1.16
CA VAL A 104 -17.17 12.81 1.81
C VAL A 104 -17.81 11.57 1.22
N LYS A 105 -16.99 10.67 0.68
CA LYS A 105 -17.42 9.35 0.20
C LYS A 105 -16.82 8.27 1.09
N ALA A 106 -17.68 7.44 1.64
CA ALA A 106 -17.30 6.37 2.55
C ALA A 106 -18.05 5.07 2.22
N VAL A 107 -17.50 3.97 2.68
CA VAL A 107 -18.13 2.65 2.61
C VAL A 107 -18.18 2.07 4.01
N ALA A 108 -19.38 1.69 4.43
CA ALA A 108 -19.62 1.00 5.69
C ALA A 108 -20.06 -0.44 5.42
N GLN A 109 -19.58 -1.37 6.21
CA GLN A 109 -20.05 -2.75 6.21
C GLN A 109 -20.72 -3.05 7.54
N VAL A 110 -21.98 -3.41 7.47
CA VAL A 110 -22.80 -3.75 8.63
C VAL A 110 -23.49 -5.10 8.43
N LYS A 111 -23.76 -5.77 9.51
CA LYS A 111 -24.57 -6.99 9.50
C LYS A 111 -25.43 -7.06 10.76
N VAL A 112 -26.48 -7.84 10.76
CA VAL A 112 -27.21 -8.16 12.00
C VAL A 112 -26.31 -8.99 12.89
N GLN A 113 -26.18 -8.59 14.15
CA GLN A 113 -25.38 -9.33 15.14
C GLN A 113 -26.02 -10.68 15.46
N GLY A 114 -25.19 -11.72 15.59
CA GLY A 114 -25.66 -13.10 15.67
C GLY A 114 -26.33 -13.50 16.99
N ASP A 115 -26.34 -12.64 17.99
CA ASP A 115 -26.97 -12.93 19.28
C ASP A 115 -28.48 -12.78 19.23
N ILE A 116 -29.18 -13.56 20.04
CA ILE A 116 -30.64 -13.57 20.06
C ILE A 116 -31.23 -12.22 20.43
N GLU A 117 -30.59 -11.48 21.33
CA GLU A 117 -31.05 -10.14 21.76
C GLU A 117 -30.96 -9.13 20.62
N HIS A 118 -29.86 -9.13 19.85
CA HIS A 118 -29.69 -8.22 18.72
C HIS A 118 -30.57 -8.61 17.52
N ILE A 119 -30.73 -9.92 17.26
CA ILE A 119 -31.71 -10.38 16.25
C ILE A 119 -33.13 -9.92 16.63
N ARG A 120 -33.45 -9.88 17.91
CA ARG A 120 -34.73 -9.39 18.40
C ARG A 120 -34.90 -7.90 18.10
N SER A 121 -33.91 -7.07 18.50
CA SER A 121 -33.95 -5.64 18.25
C SER A 121 -34.08 -5.35 16.74
N ALA A 122 -33.31 -6.06 15.92
CA ALA A 122 -33.40 -5.94 14.47
C ALA A 122 -34.78 -6.38 13.92
N ALA A 123 -35.37 -7.45 14.50
CA ALA A 123 -36.70 -7.91 14.09
C ALA A 123 -37.80 -6.92 14.49
N GLU A 124 -37.73 -6.33 15.67
CA GLU A 124 -38.71 -5.32 16.12
C GLU A 124 -38.75 -4.11 15.22
N GLY A 125 -37.61 -3.69 14.69
CA GLY A 125 -37.49 -2.52 13.82
C GLY A 125 -37.67 -2.78 12.33
N PHE A 126 -37.25 -3.94 11.85
CA PHE A 126 -37.02 -4.16 10.41
C PHE A 126 -37.70 -5.41 9.86
N LEU A 127 -38.45 -6.17 10.66
CA LEU A 127 -39.11 -7.38 10.17
C LEU A 127 -40.14 -7.04 9.06
N GLY A 128 -40.04 -7.73 7.94
CA GLY A 128 -40.92 -7.52 6.78
C GLY A 128 -40.50 -6.35 5.88
N MET A 129 -39.45 -5.62 6.21
CA MET A 129 -38.93 -4.56 5.34
C MET A 129 -38.02 -5.15 4.25
N PRO A 130 -38.08 -4.64 3.01
CA PRO A 130 -37.12 -4.97 1.98
C PRO A 130 -35.68 -4.63 2.42
N VAL A 131 -34.72 -5.41 1.96
CA VAL A 131 -33.29 -5.21 2.33
C VAL A 131 -32.79 -3.80 1.93
N ASP A 132 -33.29 -3.29 0.82
CA ASP A 132 -32.92 -1.96 0.32
C ASP A 132 -33.37 -0.83 1.26
N ASP A 133 -34.58 -0.96 1.84
CA ASP A 133 -35.11 0.02 2.80
C ASP A 133 -34.34 -0.06 4.15
N ILE A 134 -33.97 -1.27 4.56
CA ILE A 134 -33.10 -1.48 5.73
C ILE A 134 -31.75 -0.79 5.50
N GLN A 135 -31.13 -1.00 4.33
CA GLN A 135 -29.87 -0.36 3.96
C GLN A 135 -30.00 1.16 3.94
N ALA A 136 -31.09 1.70 3.40
CA ALA A 136 -31.33 3.12 3.35
C ALA A 136 -31.42 3.73 4.76
N THR A 137 -32.14 3.08 5.67
CA THR A 137 -32.30 3.53 7.06
C THR A 137 -30.96 3.54 7.80
N ILE A 138 -30.19 2.46 7.69
CA ILE A 138 -28.86 2.36 8.34
C ILE A 138 -27.87 3.38 7.73
N LYS A 139 -27.92 3.54 6.40
CA LYS A 139 -27.11 4.54 5.69
C LYS A 139 -27.38 5.96 6.21
N GLU A 140 -28.65 6.32 6.40
CA GLU A 140 -29.03 7.64 6.90
C GLU A 140 -28.54 7.85 8.34
N THR A 141 -28.66 6.85 9.21
CA THR A 141 -28.15 6.88 10.57
C THR A 141 -26.64 7.12 10.60
N VAL A 142 -25.88 6.32 9.85
CA VAL A 142 -24.41 6.47 9.77
C VAL A 142 -24.02 7.81 9.16
N ALA A 143 -24.73 8.28 8.13
CA ALA A 143 -24.51 9.58 7.52
C ALA A 143 -24.77 10.73 8.51
N GLY A 144 -25.77 10.59 9.39
CA GLY A 144 -26.04 11.54 10.46
C GLY A 144 -24.86 11.69 11.42
N HIS A 145 -24.33 10.58 11.91
CA HIS A 145 -23.14 10.59 12.78
C HIS A 145 -21.91 11.16 12.07
N LEU A 146 -21.67 10.73 10.83
CA LEU A 146 -20.59 11.29 10.02
C LEU A 146 -20.67 12.81 9.89
N ARG A 147 -21.86 13.34 9.60
CA ARG A 147 -22.06 14.79 9.48
C ARG A 147 -21.75 15.52 10.79
N GLY A 148 -22.19 14.95 11.92
CA GLY A 148 -21.88 15.46 13.25
C GLY A 148 -20.38 15.52 13.53
N ILE A 149 -19.68 14.41 13.28
CA ILE A 149 -18.25 14.32 13.54
C ILE A 149 -17.44 15.24 12.60
N VAL A 150 -17.77 15.28 11.30
CA VAL A 150 -17.14 16.19 10.33
C VAL A 150 -17.28 17.65 10.78
N GLY A 151 -18.44 18.04 11.31
CA GLY A 151 -18.67 19.39 11.84
C GLY A 151 -17.81 19.78 13.05
N THR A 152 -17.19 18.80 13.72
CA THR A 152 -16.28 19.04 14.87
C THR A 152 -14.81 19.08 14.49
N LEU A 153 -14.44 18.70 13.26
CA LEU A 153 -13.06 18.54 12.81
C LEU A 153 -12.68 19.59 11.76
N THR A 154 -11.39 19.87 11.66
CA THR A 154 -10.82 20.67 10.58
C THR A 154 -10.57 19.80 9.34
N VAL A 155 -10.50 20.43 8.17
CA VAL A 155 -10.16 19.72 6.92
C VAL A 155 -8.78 19.06 7.00
N GLU A 156 -7.82 19.71 7.69
CA GLU A 156 -6.47 19.20 7.87
C GLU A 156 -6.45 17.96 8.76
N GLU A 157 -7.18 17.92 9.85
CA GLU A 157 -7.31 16.74 10.73
C GLU A 157 -7.96 15.58 10.02
N LEU A 158 -9.02 15.82 9.26
CA LEU A 158 -9.70 14.81 8.45
C LEU A 158 -8.77 14.15 7.43
N TYR A 159 -7.87 14.91 6.80
CA TYR A 159 -6.95 14.42 5.80
C TYR A 159 -5.72 13.73 6.39
N ARG A 160 -5.16 14.28 7.49
CA ARG A 160 -3.94 13.75 8.13
C ARG A 160 -4.19 12.50 8.95
N ASP A 161 -5.32 12.43 9.66
CA ASP A 161 -5.58 11.43 10.70
C ASP A 161 -6.85 10.61 10.43
N GLN A 162 -6.94 10.09 9.20
CA GLN A 162 -8.09 9.31 8.75
C GLN A 162 -8.42 8.13 9.68
N ARG A 163 -7.42 7.51 10.30
CA ARG A 163 -7.62 6.38 11.23
C ARG A 163 -8.39 6.81 12.47
N ARG A 164 -7.94 7.90 13.10
CA ARG A 164 -8.60 8.45 14.29
C ARG A 164 -10.04 8.85 14.01
N PHE A 165 -10.27 9.41 12.84
CA PHE A 165 -11.61 9.74 12.40
C PHE A 165 -12.47 8.49 12.17
N GLN A 166 -11.95 7.45 11.54
CA GLN A 166 -12.64 6.18 11.38
C GLN A 166 -13.01 5.53 12.71
N GLU A 167 -12.11 5.56 13.69
CA GLU A 167 -12.35 5.05 15.05
C GLU A 167 -13.47 5.84 15.74
N LYS A 168 -13.44 7.16 15.64
CA LYS A 168 -14.47 8.02 16.24
C LYS A 168 -15.85 7.78 15.61
N VAL A 169 -15.92 7.64 14.28
CA VAL A 169 -17.18 7.28 13.59
C VAL A 169 -17.68 5.92 14.02
N ARG A 170 -16.77 4.94 14.14
CA ARG A 170 -17.11 3.61 14.59
C ARG A 170 -17.66 3.61 16.01
N GLU A 171 -17.05 4.37 16.92
CA GLU A 171 -17.44 4.46 18.31
C GLU A 171 -18.81 5.13 18.48
N GLU A 172 -19.04 6.27 17.81
CA GLU A 172 -20.31 6.98 17.90
C GLU A 172 -21.47 6.26 17.20
N ALA A 173 -21.23 5.72 15.99
CA ALA A 173 -22.27 4.98 15.26
C ALA A 173 -22.54 3.57 15.83
N HIS A 174 -21.61 2.99 16.56
CA HIS A 174 -21.75 1.65 17.14
C HIS A 174 -22.90 1.58 18.11
N VAL A 175 -23.06 2.57 18.99
CA VAL A 175 -24.09 2.57 20.03
C VAL A 175 -25.51 2.52 19.43
N ASP A 176 -25.76 3.33 18.42
CA ASP A 176 -27.09 3.38 17.79
C ASP A 176 -27.36 2.16 16.91
N LEU A 177 -26.35 1.69 16.19
CA LEU A 177 -26.47 0.46 15.38
C LEU A 177 -26.65 -0.79 16.24
N GLU A 178 -25.97 -0.87 17.37
CA GLU A 178 -26.14 -1.95 18.35
C GLU A 178 -27.55 -1.95 18.94
N GLY A 179 -28.08 -0.76 19.27
CA GLY A 179 -29.47 -0.60 19.69
C GLY A 179 -30.49 -1.09 18.66
N MET A 180 -30.18 -0.95 17.38
CA MET A 180 -30.98 -1.48 16.27
C MET A 180 -30.72 -2.96 15.99
N GLY A 181 -29.76 -3.60 16.66
CA GLY A 181 -29.38 -5.00 16.46
C GLY A 181 -28.33 -5.24 15.37
N PHE A 182 -27.67 -4.18 14.88
CA PHE A 182 -26.63 -4.29 13.84
C PHE A 182 -25.23 -4.14 14.42
N GLU A 183 -24.30 -4.92 13.86
CA GLU A 183 -22.88 -4.84 14.16
C GLU A 183 -22.15 -4.08 13.07
N PHE A 184 -21.35 -3.10 13.48
CA PHE A 184 -20.49 -2.32 12.60
C PHE A 184 -19.17 -3.06 12.37
N ARG A 185 -18.97 -3.60 11.17
CA ARG A 185 -17.80 -4.43 10.86
C ARG A 185 -16.62 -3.64 10.34
N SER A 186 -16.86 -2.78 9.38
CA SER A 186 -15.80 -2.01 8.72
C SER A 186 -16.35 -0.66 8.26
N PHE A 187 -15.50 0.35 8.36
CA PHE A 187 -15.75 1.68 7.83
C PHE A 187 -14.48 2.20 7.16
N VAL A 188 -14.59 2.62 5.92
CA VAL A 188 -13.45 3.11 5.13
C VAL A 188 -13.86 4.33 4.33
N PHE A 189 -13.03 5.38 4.39
CA PHE A 189 -13.16 6.50 3.47
C PHE A 189 -12.65 6.14 2.09
N ARG A 190 -13.43 6.44 1.06
CA ARG A 190 -13.02 6.32 -0.34
C ARG A 190 -12.35 7.59 -0.83
N ALA A 191 -12.97 8.73 -0.55
CA ALA A 191 -12.47 10.02 -0.98
C ALA A 191 -13.00 11.14 -0.08
N ILE A 192 -12.17 12.12 0.15
CA ILE A 192 -12.53 13.41 0.71
C ILE A 192 -12.14 14.44 -0.33
N GLN A 193 -13.10 15.15 -0.87
CA GLN A 193 -12.93 16.14 -1.94
C GLN A 193 -13.46 17.47 -1.50
N ASP A 194 -12.83 18.50 -1.96
CA ASP A 194 -13.21 19.87 -1.71
C ASP A 194 -13.41 20.56 -3.06
N ASP A 195 -14.55 21.17 -3.27
CA ASP A 195 -14.91 21.85 -4.52
C ASP A 195 -14.26 23.24 -4.66
N GLN A 196 -13.77 23.80 -3.56
CA GLN A 196 -13.20 25.15 -3.51
C GLN A 196 -11.67 25.17 -3.67
N GLY A 197 -11.03 24.02 -3.75
CA GLY A 197 -9.58 23.91 -3.91
C GLY A 197 -8.76 24.19 -2.64
N TYR A 198 -9.41 24.21 -1.46
CA TYR A 198 -8.73 24.44 -0.19
C TYR A 198 -7.65 23.41 0.11
N LEU A 199 -7.92 22.12 -0.17
CA LEU A 199 -6.95 21.04 0.00
C LEU A 199 -5.72 21.23 -0.90
N ASN A 200 -5.93 21.71 -2.13
CA ASN A 200 -4.84 22.05 -3.03
C ASN A 200 -4.03 23.25 -2.52
N ALA A 201 -4.72 24.30 -2.04
CA ALA A 201 -4.07 25.48 -1.48
C ALA A 201 -3.25 25.14 -0.22
N LEU A 202 -3.76 24.24 0.65
CA LEU A 202 -3.06 23.76 1.84
C LEU A 202 -1.81 22.96 1.49
N GLY A 203 -1.80 22.23 0.40
CA GLY A 203 -0.67 21.44 -0.09
C GLY A 203 0.43 22.27 -0.76
N GLN A 204 0.08 23.41 -1.37
CA GLN A 204 1.01 24.23 -2.15
C GLN A 204 2.26 24.70 -1.38
N PRO A 205 2.18 25.24 -0.14
CA PRO A 205 3.36 25.65 0.60
C PRO A 205 4.35 24.49 0.82
N LYS A 206 3.84 23.30 1.17
CA LYS A 206 4.68 22.11 1.39
C LYS A 206 5.32 21.60 0.11
N ILE A 207 4.61 21.66 -1.00
CA ILE A 207 5.15 21.32 -2.32
C ILE A 207 6.28 22.30 -2.69
N GLN A 208 6.06 23.60 -2.50
CA GLN A 208 7.09 24.61 -2.78
C GLN A 208 8.32 24.47 -1.88
N GLU A 209 8.13 24.15 -0.61
CA GLU A 209 9.22 23.87 0.33
C GLU A 209 10.02 22.62 -0.09
N ALA A 210 9.33 21.54 -0.45
CA ALA A 210 9.98 20.32 -0.95
C ALA A 210 10.76 20.56 -2.24
N LEU A 211 10.19 21.32 -3.18
CA LEU A 211 10.87 21.71 -4.43
C LEU A 211 12.08 22.58 -4.17
N LYS A 212 11.98 23.53 -3.24
CA LYS A 212 13.12 24.37 -2.82
C LYS A 212 14.25 23.51 -2.23
N ASN A 213 13.91 22.61 -1.32
CA ASN A 213 14.88 21.72 -0.68
C ASN A 213 15.54 20.77 -1.71
N ALA A 214 14.76 20.23 -2.64
CA ALA A 214 15.27 19.42 -3.75
C ALA A 214 16.26 20.22 -4.63
N ARG A 215 15.91 21.46 -5.00
CA ARG A 215 16.81 22.34 -5.77
C ARG A 215 18.09 22.66 -5.03
N ILE A 216 18.02 22.92 -3.73
CA ILE A 216 19.22 23.18 -2.90
C ILE A 216 20.10 21.93 -2.84
N ALA A 217 19.52 20.75 -2.64
CA ALA A 217 20.26 19.49 -2.60
C ALA A 217 20.93 19.18 -3.95
N THR A 218 20.23 19.38 -5.07
CA THR A 218 20.80 19.19 -6.42
C THR A 218 21.92 20.16 -6.69
N ALA A 219 21.74 21.46 -6.40
CA ALA A 219 22.78 22.46 -6.58
C ALA A 219 24.01 22.20 -5.67
N GLY A 220 23.78 21.66 -4.47
CA GLY A 220 24.87 21.22 -3.59
C GLY A 220 25.65 20.05 -4.19
N ALA A 221 24.98 19.02 -4.65
CA ALA A 221 25.60 17.88 -5.29
C ALA A 221 26.37 18.25 -6.57
N ASP A 222 25.80 19.12 -7.41
CA ASP A 222 26.47 19.62 -8.62
C ASP A 222 27.75 20.44 -8.29
N ARG A 223 27.68 21.25 -7.24
CA ARG A 223 28.86 21.99 -6.76
C ARG A 223 29.95 21.06 -6.26
N ASP A 224 29.55 20.06 -5.45
CA ASP A 224 30.53 19.14 -4.86
C ASP A 224 31.19 18.26 -5.94
N ALA A 225 30.40 17.80 -6.93
CA ALA A 225 30.90 17.08 -8.09
C ALA A 225 31.88 17.91 -8.91
N LYS A 226 31.63 19.22 -9.13
CA LYS A 226 32.56 20.13 -9.83
C LYS A 226 33.85 20.36 -9.05
N ILE A 227 33.74 20.46 -7.74
CA ILE A 227 34.95 20.60 -6.87
C ILE A 227 35.83 19.35 -6.98
N GLU A 228 35.23 18.16 -6.90
CA GLU A 228 35.96 16.89 -7.08
C GLU A 228 36.59 16.77 -8.47
N GLU A 229 35.87 17.14 -9.51
CA GLU A 229 36.38 17.15 -10.89
C GLU A 229 37.57 18.08 -11.06
N GLU A 230 37.48 19.31 -10.54
CA GLU A 230 38.61 20.28 -10.59
C GLU A 230 39.81 19.82 -9.74
N GLN A 231 39.56 19.21 -8.59
CA GLN A 231 40.65 18.63 -7.78
C GLN A 231 41.33 17.47 -8.51
N ALA A 232 40.57 16.58 -9.11
CA ALA A 232 41.10 15.46 -9.91
C ALA A 232 41.90 15.98 -11.13
N ARG A 233 41.41 17.06 -11.78
CA ARG A 233 42.08 17.69 -12.90
C ARG A 233 43.39 18.35 -12.46
N GLN A 234 43.43 19.07 -11.34
CA GLN A 234 44.64 19.65 -10.79
C GLN A 234 45.67 18.58 -10.40
N GLN A 235 45.24 17.48 -9.78
CA GLN A 235 46.14 16.38 -9.44
C GLN A 235 46.73 15.70 -10.70
N LYS A 236 45.94 15.55 -11.74
CA LYS A 236 46.42 15.01 -13.02
C LYS A 236 47.44 15.93 -13.67
N GLU A 237 47.19 17.24 -13.67
CA GLU A 237 48.13 18.25 -14.22
C GLU A 237 49.42 18.31 -13.42
N GLN A 238 49.39 18.29 -12.08
CA GLN A 238 50.55 18.21 -11.23
C GLN A 238 51.39 16.95 -11.50
N LYS A 239 50.75 15.80 -11.65
CA LYS A 239 51.45 14.56 -12.00
C LYS A 239 52.09 14.66 -13.40
N ARG A 240 51.42 15.28 -14.39
CA ARG A 240 51.95 15.48 -15.71
C ARG A 240 53.19 16.37 -15.69
N ILE A 241 53.11 17.51 -14.99
CA ILE A 241 54.26 18.41 -14.82
C ILE A 241 55.42 17.70 -14.11
N GLY A 242 55.16 16.88 -13.09
CA GLY A 242 56.19 16.10 -12.42
C GLY A 242 56.88 15.11 -13.36
N VAL A 243 56.14 14.38 -14.17
CA VAL A 243 56.69 13.47 -15.17
C VAL A 243 57.48 14.21 -16.26
N ASP A 244 56.91 15.34 -16.75
CA ASP A 244 57.58 16.16 -17.78
C ASP A 244 58.92 16.72 -17.27
N THR A 245 58.99 17.13 -15.95
CA THR A 245 60.25 17.59 -15.34
C THR A 245 61.25 16.44 -15.19
N GLU A 246 60.82 15.24 -14.81
CA GLU A 246 61.69 14.07 -14.68
C GLU A 246 62.25 13.63 -16.03
N ILE A 247 61.43 13.67 -17.10
CA ILE A 247 61.89 13.44 -18.47
C ILE A 247 62.91 14.48 -18.89
N ALA A 248 62.66 15.77 -18.64
CA ALA A 248 63.60 16.84 -19.00
C ALA A 248 64.95 16.73 -18.25
N GLU A 249 64.93 16.30 -16.98
CA GLU A 249 66.15 16.05 -16.20
C GLU A 249 66.92 14.81 -16.75
N ALA A 250 66.22 13.76 -17.11
CA ALA A 250 66.83 12.57 -17.73
C ALA A 250 67.43 12.87 -19.09
N ASP A 251 66.74 13.68 -19.93
CA ASP A 251 67.26 14.10 -21.24
C ASP A 251 68.50 14.99 -21.08
N LYS A 252 68.47 15.91 -20.09
CA LYS A 252 69.66 16.73 -19.77
C LYS A 252 70.84 15.85 -19.30
N ALA A 253 70.58 14.87 -18.45
CA ALA A 253 71.64 13.95 -17.99
C ALA A 253 72.22 13.10 -19.15
N LEU A 254 71.31 12.66 -20.06
CA LEU A 254 71.73 11.93 -21.25
C LEU A 254 72.52 12.79 -22.24
N SER A 255 72.12 14.00 -22.49
CA SER A 255 72.85 14.96 -23.35
C SER A 255 74.21 15.26 -22.83
N LEU A 256 74.40 15.44 -21.47
CA LEU A 256 75.70 15.64 -20.82
C LEU A 256 76.61 14.41 -20.99
N LYS A 257 76.04 13.18 -20.85
CA LYS A 257 76.81 11.95 -21.08
C LYS A 257 77.24 11.81 -22.55
N VAL A 258 76.36 12.10 -23.47
CA VAL A 258 76.65 12.06 -24.92
C VAL A 258 77.77 13.08 -25.25
N ALA A 259 77.70 14.32 -24.69
CA ALA A 259 78.76 15.37 -24.87
C ALA A 259 80.05 14.95 -24.26
N ALA A 260 80.03 14.26 -23.10
CA ALA A 260 81.30 13.75 -22.48
C ALA A 260 81.93 12.62 -23.33
N ILE A 261 81.13 11.66 -23.79
CA ILE A 261 81.59 10.57 -24.68
C ILE A 261 82.16 11.16 -25.99
N LYS A 262 81.44 12.13 -26.59
CA LYS A 262 81.90 12.76 -27.83
C LYS A 262 83.24 13.45 -27.63
N LYS A 263 83.41 14.18 -26.49
CA LYS A 263 84.68 14.78 -26.16
C LYS A 263 85.80 13.74 -25.98
N GLU A 264 85.54 12.61 -25.36
CA GLU A 264 86.47 11.52 -25.20
C GLU A 264 86.89 10.92 -26.56
N VAL A 265 85.91 10.70 -27.46
CA VAL A 265 86.18 10.25 -28.82
C VAL A 265 86.95 11.24 -29.61
N ASP A 266 86.58 12.54 -29.57
CA ASP A 266 87.34 13.62 -30.27
C ASP A 266 88.77 13.70 -29.80
N VAL A 267 89.02 13.52 -28.47
CA VAL A 267 90.42 13.49 -27.89
C VAL A 267 91.14 12.20 -28.37
N ALA A 268 90.51 11.07 -28.37
CA ALA A 268 91.08 9.80 -28.85
C ALA A 268 91.48 9.88 -30.33
N ASP A 269 90.54 10.44 -31.16
CA ASP A 269 90.78 10.63 -32.60
C ASP A 269 91.96 11.62 -32.84
N ALA A 270 91.98 12.71 -32.09
CA ALA A 270 93.13 13.67 -32.18
C ALA A 270 94.46 13.04 -31.75
N GLN A 271 94.44 12.15 -30.70
CA GLN A 271 95.63 11.40 -30.33
C GLN A 271 96.05 10.37 -31.42
N ALA A 272 95.09 9.65 -32.01
CA ALA A 272 95.37 8.73 -33.08
C ALA A 272 95.94 9.42 -34.33
N VAL A 273 95.41 10.60 -34.70
CA VAL A 273 95.96 11.37 -35.81
C VAL A 273 97.39 11.84 -35.51
N LYS A 274 97.65 12.35 -34.28
CA LYS A 274 99.01 12.74 -33.87
C LYS A 274 99.95 11.57 -33.82
N ALA A 275 99.54 10.41 -33.36
CA ALA A 275 100.34 9.14 -33.40
C ALA A 275 100.69 8.73 -34.84
N GLY A 276 99.75 8.81 -35.72
CA GLY A 276 99.95 8.54 -37.15
C GLY A 276 100.86 9.58 -37.81
N GLU A 277 100.78 10.86 -37.48
CA GLU A 277 101.72 11.88 -37.95
C GLU A 277 103.13 11.69 -37.39
N MET A 278 103.26 11.23 -36.13
CA MET A 278 104.55 10.84 -35.57
C MET A 278 105.19 9.69 -36.22
N GLU A 279 104.39 8.60 -36.48
CA GLU A 279 104.87 7.42 -37.26
C GLU A 279 105.30 7.79 -38.67
N LEU A 280 104.54 8.64 -39.37
CA LEU A 280 104.92 9.16 -40.66
C LEU A 280 106.23 10.01 -40.63
N LYS A 281 106.40 10.82 -39.65
CA LYS A 281 107.68 11.61 -39.42
C LYS A 281 108.86 10.67 -39.14
N VAL A 282 108.61 9.65 -38.28
CA VAL A 282 109.74 8.67 -37.98
C VAL A 282 110.06 7.91 -39.23
N CYS A 283 109.10 7.47 -40.07
CA CYS A 283 109.31 6.80 -41.31
C CYS A 283 110.06 7.71 -42.36
N LEU A 284 109.65 9.01 -42.42
CA LEU A 284 110.38 9.98 -43.30
C LEU A 284 111.85 10.27 -42.83
N LEU A 285 112.11 10.33 -41.50
CA LEU A 285 113.43 10.46 -40.97
C LEU A 285 114.32 9.21 -41.32
N TYR A 286 113.67 8.02 -41.17
CA TYR A 286 114.42 6.75 -41.53
C TYR A 286 114.71 6.61 -43.02
N THR A 287 113.89 7.15 -43.90
CA THR A 287 114.08 7.17 -45.35
C THR A 287 115.12 8.23 -45.76
N SER A 288 115.22 9.34 -45.02
CA SER A 288 116.23 10.38 -45.30
C SER A 288 117.64 9.96 -44.82
N ASP A 289 117.72 9.26 -43.67
CA ASP A 289 119.00 8.66 -43.20
C ASP A 289 119.51 7.55 -44.16
N ALA A 290 118.56 6.78 -44.69
CA ALA A 290 118.93 5.77 -45.66
C ALA A 290 119.39 6.33 -47.03
N ALA A 291 118.98 7.55 -47.38
CA ALA A 291 119.39 8.24 -48.60
C ALA A 291 120.74 8.94 -48.44
N ASP A 292 121.08 9.42 -47.21
CA ASP A 292 122.39 10.00 -46.94
C ASP A 292 123.47 8.97 -46.87
N ASP A 293 123.17 7.73 -46.39
CA ASP A 293 124.15 6.63 -46.37
C ASP A 293 124.42 6.10 -47.83
N ALA A 294 123.54 6.26 -48.78
CA ALA A 294 123.72 5.85 -50.15
C ALA A 294 124.50 6.86 -51.04
N SER A 295 124.76 8.06 -50.48
CA SER A 295 125.49 9.10 -51.23
C SER A 295 127.01 9.22 -50.84
N SER A 296 127.51 8.30 -49.94
CA SER A 296 128.90 8.33 -49.45
C SER A 296 129.69 7.02 -49.84
N VAL A 297 129.47 6.56 -51.08
CA VAL A 297 130.41 5.63 -51.66
C VAL A 297 130.81 6.02 -53.01
#